data_f0cd55f5cf12607a50126a996c74dd54
#
_entry.id   f0cd55f5cf12607a50126a996c74dd54
#
_cell.length_a   1.000
_cell.length_b   1.000
_cell.length_c   1.000
_cell.angle_alpha   90.00
_cell.angle_beta   90.00
_cell.angle_gamma   90.00
#
_symmetry.space_group_name_H-M   'P 1'
#
loop_
_entity.id
_entity.type
_entity.pdbx_description
1 polymer ?
#
loop_
_entity_poly.entity_id
_entity_poly.type
_entity_poly.pdbx_seq_one_letter_code
_entity_poly.pdbx_strand_id
1 'polypeptide(L)'
;MKYLVMVQCTQADYEGMRGKANEISPAWSQEDVQAMYAFMGAINDDLAETGELVDAQGLTEPARTRQVALGEDGKPVITDGPYSETKELLAGYWVLDCASLERVTEIAGR
;
A
#
# COMPACT_ATOMS: atom_id res chain seq x y z
N MET A 1 15.92 -2.90 -15.01
CA MET A 1 16.16 -2.69 -13.56
C MET A 1 14.85 -2.77 -12.82
N LYS A 2 14.85 -3.37 -11.67
CA LYS A 2 13.64 -3.51 -10.85
C LYS A 2 13.48 -2.32 -9.92
N TYR A 3 12.24 -1.87 -9.79
CA TYR A 3 11.87 -0.75 -8.93
C TYR A 3 10.73 -1.16 -8.02
N LEU A 4 10.71 -0.60 -6.83
CA LEU A 4 9.62 -0.77 -5.87
C LEU A 4 8.76 0.50 -5.86
N VAL A 5 7.49 0.37 -6.21
CA VAL A 5 6.51 1.44 -6.09
C VAL A 5 5.68 1.16 -4.85
N MET A 6 5.71 2.08 -3.90
CA MET A 6 5.05 1.90 -2.61
C MET A 6 3.80 2.76 -2.52
N VAL A 7 2.74 2.18 -2.00
CA VAL A 7 1.52 2.90 -1.65
C VAL A 7 1.45 3.00 -0.13
N GLN A 8 1.35 4.21 0.39
CA GLN A 8 1.28 4.47 1.83
C GLN A 8 -0.10 4.99 2.20
N CYS A 9 -0.64 4.46 3.28
CA CYS A 9 -1.95 4.86 3.80
C CYS A 9 -1.91 4.93 5.32
N THR A 10 -2.84 5.70 5.89
CA THR A 10 -3.07 5.74 7.34
C THR A 10 -4.11 4.70 7.74
N GLN A 11 -4.21 4.42 9.05
CA GLN A 11 -5.30 3.59 9.57
C GLN A 11 -6.66 4.24 9.25
N ALA A 12 -6.75 5.56 9.33
CA ALA A 12 -7.98 6.30 9.01
C ALA A 12 -8.40 6.09 7.55
N ASP A 13 -7.44 6.04 6.63
CA ASP A 13 -7.72 5.76 5.22
C ASP A 13 -8.32 4.37 5.02
N TYR A 14 -7.80 3.36 5.71
CA TYR A 14 -8.35 2.01 5.65
C TYR A 14 -9.78 1.95 6.20
N GLU A 15 -10.05 2.63 7.30
CA GLU A 15 -11.40 2.72 7.88
C GLU A 15 -12.36 3.41 6.93
N GLY A 16 -11.92 4.48 6.28
CA GLY A 16 -12.70 5.16 5.24
C GLY A 16 -13.08 4.22 4.10
N MET A 17 -12.14 3.42 3.63
CA MET A 17 -12.37 2.44 2.57
C MET A 17 -13.37 1.36 2.97
N ARG A 18 -13.50 1.05 4.26
CA ARG A 18 -14.52 0.11 4.77
C ARG A 18 -15.89 0.77 4.98
N GLY A 19 -16.04 2.02 4.62
CA GLY A 19 -17.28 2.75 4.76
C GLY A 19 -17.46 3.46 6.11
N LYS A 20 -16.40 3.58 6.91
CA LYS A 20 -16.43 4.28 8.20
C LYS A 20 -15.79 5.66 8.05
N ALA A 21 -16.61 6.70 8.01
CA ALA A 21 -16.12 8.07 7.94
C ALA A 21 -15.39 8.48 9.22
N ASN A 22 -14.36 9.30 9.07
CA ASN A 22 -13.63 9.90 10.17
C ASN A 22 -13.13 11.30 9.76
N GLU A 23 -12.41 11.99 10.66
CA GLU A 23 -11.97 13.36 10.42
C GLU A 23 -10.92 13.49 9.31
N ILE A 24 -10.24 12.39 9.00
CA ILE A 24 -9.11 12.37 8.05
C ILE A 24 -9.57 11.92 6.67
N SER A 25 -10.41 10.89 6.62
CA SER A 25 -10.83 10.28 5.35
C SER A 25 -12.35 10.12 5.30
N PRO A 26 -12.97 10.41 4.15
CA PRO A 26 -14.39 10.17 3.97
C PRO A 26 -14.70 8.68 3.89
N ALA A 27 -15.97 8.33 4.13
CA ALA A 27 -16.42 6.97 3.89
C ALA A 27 -16.50 6.69 2.39
N TRP A 28 -15.97 5.57 1.98
CA TRP A 28 -16.06 5.10 0.61
C TRP A 28 -17.31 4.24 0.43
N SER A 29 -18.00 4.40 -0.68
CA SER A 29 -19.07 3.48 -1.06
C SER A 29 -18.47 2.18 -1.60
N GLN A 30 -19.30 1.13 -1.68
CA GLN A 30 -18.87 -0.11 -2.34
C GLN A 30 -18.52 0.14 -3.80
N GLU A 31 -19.22 1.03 -4.46
CA GLU A 31 -18.92 1.40 -5.85
C GLU A 31 -17.54 2.04 -5.98
N ASP A 32 -17.18 2.90 -5.04
CA ASP A 32 -15.85 3.53 -5.02
C ASP A 32 -14.73 2.49 -4.86
N VAL A 33 -14.92 1.55 -3.96
CA VAL A 33 -13.94 0.48 -3.71
C VAL A 33 -13.82 -0.43 -4.94
N GLN A 34 -14.94 -0.80 -5.54
CA GLN A 34 -14.94 -1.62 -6.75
C GLN A 34 -14.28 -0.90 -7.93
N ALA A 35 -14.54 0.41 -8.07
CA ALA A 35 -13.91 1.21 -9.11
C ALA A 35 -12.40 1.27 -8.94
N MET A 36 -11.92 1.39 -7.71
CA MET A 36 -10.50 1.38 -7.40
C MET A 36 -9.86 0.05 -7.78
N TYR A 37 -10.48 -1.08 -7.41
CA TYR A 37 -9.96 -2.40 -7.76
C TYR A 37 -9.97 -2.63 -9.26
N ALA A 38 -11.00 -2.19 -9.96
CA ALA A 38 -11.06 -2.29 -11.41
C ALA A 38 -9.95 -1.47 -12.08
N PHE A 39 -9.70 -0.28 -11.59
CA PHE A 39 -8.63 0.60 -12.08
C PHE A 39 -7.25 -0.03 -11.86
N MET A 40 -6.99 -0.53 -10.65
CA MET A 40 -5.74 -1.21 -10.33
C MET A 40 -5.54 -2.47 -11.16
N GLY A 41 -6.61 -3.24 -11.35
CA GLY A 41 -6.59 -4.44 -12.19
C GLY A 41 -6.24 -4.13 -13.63
N ALA A 42 -6.79 -3.04 -14.19
CA ALA A 42 -6.48 -2.61 -15.55
C ALA A 42 -5.00 -2.20 -15.68
N ILE A 43 -4.45 -1.50 -14.70
CA ILE A 43 -3.03 -1.15 -14.69
C ILE A 43 -2.17 -2.42 -14.63
N ASN A 44 -2.52 -3.37 -13.77
CA ASN A 44 -1.78 -4.62 -13.65
C ASN A 44 -1.82 -5.43 -14.95
N ASP A 45 -2.96 -5.47 -15.63
CA ASP A 45 -3.09 -6.16 -16.91
C ASP A 45 -2.22 -5.50 -17.99
N ASP A 46 -2.21 -4.18 -18.06
CA ASP A 46 -1.38 -3.43 -18.99
C ASP A 46 0.11 -3.71 -18.74
N LEU A 47 0.53 -3.69 -17.49
CA LEU A 47 1.92 -3.91 -17.11
C LEU A 47 2.34 -5.38 -17.28
N ALA A 48 1.42 -6.32 -17.13
CA ALA A 48 1.68 -7.72 -17.42
C ALA A 48 1.88 -7.91 -18.92
N GLU A 49 1.08 -7.22 -19.74
CA GLU A 49 1.20 -7.28 -21.21
C GLU A 49 2.53 -6.72 -21.69
N THR A 50 3.00 -5.61 -21.11
CA THR A 50 4.31 -5.04 -21.46
C THR A 50 5.49 -5.82 -20.89
N GLY A 51 5.24 -6.72 -19.93
CA GLY A 51 6.29 -7.47 -19.24
C GLY A 51 6.94 -6.71 -18.09
N GLU A 52 6.43 -5.55 -17.74
CA GLU A 52 6.99 -4.72 -16.66
C GLU A 52 6.54 -5.17 -15.26
N LEU A 53 5.41 -5.87 -15.14
CA LEU A 53 4.90 -6.32 -13.86
C LEU A 53 5.67 -7.54 -13.35
N VAL A 54 6.35 -7.41 -12.20
CA VAL A 54 6.99 -8.54 -11.51
C VAL A 54 6.09 -9.07 -10.40
N ASP A 55 5.58 -8.16 -9.56
CA ASP A 55 4.69 -8.52 -8.46
C ASP A 55 3.87 -7.29 -8.04
N ALA A 56 2.69 -7.53 -7.46
CA ALA A 56 1.84 -6.50 -6.89
C ALA A 56 1.06 -7.11 -5.73
N GLN A 57 1.12 -6.49 -4.56
CA GLN A 57 0.47 -6.98 -3.36
C GLN A 57 -0.19 -5.86 -2.58
N GLY A 58 -1.38 -6.13 -2.06
CA GLY A 58 -1.99 -5.33 -1.00
C GLY A 58 -1.61 -5.90 0.36
N LEU A 59 -1.45 -5.04 1.33
CA LEU A 59 -1.04 -5.42 2.68
C LEU A 59 -2.15 -5.19 3.69
N THR A 60 -2.00 -5.79 4.87
CA THR A 60 -2.96 -5.60 5.95
C THR A 60 -2.91 -4.18 6.51
N GLU A 61 -3.96 -3.79 7.24
CA GLU A 61 -4.09 -2.46 7.81
C GLU A 61 -2.99 -2.13 8.84
N PRO A 62 -2.66 -0.83 9.02
CA PRO A 62 -1.63 -0.41 9.97
C PRO A 62 -1.84 -0.89 11.40
N ALA A 63 -3.09 -1.02 11.86
CA ALA A 63 -3.42 -1.50 13.20
C ALA A 63 -2.86 -2.89 13.50
N ARG A 64 -2.58 -3.70 12.47
CA ARG A 64 -2.00 -5.04 12.61
C ARG A 64 -0.49 -5.07 12.52
N THR A 65 0.12 -3.91 12.33
CA THR A 65 1.57 -3.81 12.22
C THR A 65 2.22 -4.06 13.56
N ARG A 66 3.33 -4.78 13.54
CA ARG A 66 4.15 -5.01 14.72
C ARG A 66 5.58 -4.58 14.45
N GLN A 67 6.19 -4.01 15.46
CA GLN A 67 7.60 -3.66 15.42
C GLN A 67 8.38 -4.68 16.22
N VAL A 68 9.41 -5.25 15.60
CA VAL A 68 10.29 -6.20 16.26
C VAL A 68 11.68 -5.57 16.32
N ALA A 69 12.20 -5.47 17.54
CA ALA A 69 13.52 -4.90 17.78
C ALA A 69 14.34 -5.85 18.63
N LEU A 70 15.66 -5.70 18.58
CA LEU A 70 16.56 -6.46 19.44
C LEU A 70 16.62 -5.78 20.82
N GLY A 71 16.22 -6.51 21.87
CA GLY A 71 16.31 -6.02 23.24
C GLY A 71 17.73 -6.10 23.79
N GLU A 72 17.95 -5.46 24.95
CA GLU A 72 19.26 -5.41 25.62
C GLU A 72 19.76 -6.80 26.03
N ASP A 73 18.86 -7.74 26.27
CA ASP A 73 19.17 -9.12 26.63
C ASP A 73 19.42 -10.02 25.40
N GLY A 74 19.45 -9.44 24.20
CA GLY A 74 19.63 -10.18 22.95
C GLY A 74 18.38 -10.89 22.45
N LYS A 75 17.23 -10.74 23.13
CA LYS A 75 15.97 -11.32 22.71
C LYS A 75 15.12 -10.31 21.94
N PRO A 76 14.28 -10.79 21.01
CA PRO A 76 13.41 -9.87 20.28
C PRO A 76 12.36 -9.23 21.20
N VAL A 77 12.17 -7.94 21.06
CA VAL A 77 11.09 -7.19 21.69
C VAL A 77 10.03 -6.91 20.61
N ILE A 78 8.82 -7.39 20.86
CA ILE A 78 7.70 -7.20 19.93
C ILE A 78 6.79 -6.13 20.52
N THR A 79 6.58 -5.07 19.74
CA THR A 79 5.68 -3.99 20.13
C THR A 79 4.49 -4.01 19.16
N ASP A 80 3.28 -4.12 19.73
CA ASP A 80 2.08 -3.86 18.95
C ASP A 80 2.07 -2.38 18.64
N GLY A 81 2.02 -2.07 17.35
CA GLY A 81 2.05 -0.67 16.98
C GLY A 81 0.78 0.01 17.41
N PRO A 82 0.81 0.96 18.36
CA PRO A 82 -0.15 2.03 18.31
C PRO A 82 0.45 3.11 17.43
N TYR A 83 0.37 2.92 16.16
CA TYR A 83 0.61 4.02 15.25
C TYR A 83 -0.61 4.92 15.33
N SER A 84 -0.38 6.24 15.43
CA SER A 84 -1.50 7.16 15.37
C SER A 84 -2.26 6.95 14.06
N GLU A 85 -3.55 7.25 14.04
CA GLU A 85 -4.37 7.12 12.85
C GLU A 85 -3.85 7.94 11.67
N THR A 86 -2.99 8.92 11.94
CA THR A 86 -2.41 9.81 10.93
C THR A 86 -1.08 9.33 10.38
N LYS A 87 -0.46 8.30 10.98
CA LYS A 87 0.82 7.80 10.50
C LYS A 87 0.62 6.94 9.26
N GLU A 88 1.30 7.32 8.18
CA GLU A 88 1.30 6.55 6.95
C GLU A 88 2.23 5.36 7.06
N LEU A 89 1.72 4.20 6.67
CA LEU A 89 2.46 2.97 6.59
C LEU A 89 2.28 2.35 5.21
N LEU A 90 3.11 1.39 4.90
CA LEU A 90 3.04 0.69 3.63
C LEU A 90 1.71 -0.07 3.53
N ALA A 91 0.90 0.28 2.54
CA ALA A 91 -0.40 -0.34 2.29
C ALA A 91 -0.36 -1.36 1.17
N GLY A 92 0.59 -1.23 0.27
CA GLY A 92 0.76 -2.12 -0.85
C GLY A 92 1.97 -1.72 -1.67
N TYR A 93 2.30 -2.54 -2.65
CA TYR A 93 3.44 -2.24 -3.50
C TYR A 93 3.32 -2.91 -4.86
N TRP A 94 4.05 -2.36 -5.82
CA TRP A 94 4.35 -3.00 -7.08
C TRP A 94 5.86 -3.15 -7.21
N VAL A 95 6.29 -4.30 -7.67
CA VAL A 95 7.66 -4.50 -8.14
C VAL A 95 7.61 -4.49 -9.66
N LEU A 96 8.27 -3.53 -10.26
CA LEU A 96 8.26 -3.31 -11.70
C LEU A 96 9.66 -3.42 -12.27
N ASP A 97 9.78 -4.08 -13.42
CA ASP A 97 11.03 -4.12 -14.16
C ASP A 97 10.91 -3.18 -15.35
N CYS A 98 11.51 -2.02 -15.23
CA CYS A 98 11.40 -0.94 -16.19
C CYS A 98 12.77 -0.50 -16.71
N ALA A 99 12.75 0.13 -17.89
CA ALA A 99 13.95 0.60 -18.53
C ALA A 99 14.59 1.79 -17.82
N SER A 100 13.78 2.63 -17.14
CA SER A 100 14.27 3.86 -16.52
C SER A 100 13.40 4.28 -15.34
N LEU A 101 13.96 5.14 -14.49
CA LEU A 101 13.22 5.77 -13.39
C LEU A 101 12.07 6.65 -13.92
N GLU A 102 12.25 7.28 -15.07
CA GLU A 102 11.22 8.10 -15.72
C GLU A 102 10.01 7.26 -16.06
N ARG A 103 10.22 6.03 -16.56
CA ARG A 103 9.11 5.13 -16.88
C ARG A 103 8.36 4.71 -15.62
N VAL A 104 9.05 4.38 -14.53
CA VAL A 104 8.42 4.02 -13.26
C VAL A 104 7.61 5.20 -12.71
N THR A 105 8.16 6.40 -12.77
CA THR A 105 7.47 7.62 -12.33
C THR A 105 6.20 7.88 -13.14
N GLU A 106 6.25 7.66 -14.44
CA GLU A 106 5.09 7.76 -15.31
C GLU A 106 3.98 6.78 -14.89
N ILE A 107 4.34 5.54 -14.63
CA ILE A 107 3.40 4.51 -14.20
C ILE A 107 2.79 4.88 -12.84
N ALA A 108 3.60 5.32 -11.89
CA ALA A 108 3.14 5.71 -10.56
C ALA A 108 2.19 6.90 -10.58
N GLY A 109 2.27 7.74 -11.59
CA GLY A 109 1.42 8.92 -11.76
C GLY A 109 0.07 8.67 -12.44
N ARG A 110 -0.22 7.43 -12.78
CA ARG A 110 -1.49 7.08 -13.46
C ARG A 110 -2.71 7.15 -12.56
#